data_64bbc93063381c33e8dcaed070e425a3
#
_entry.id   64bbc93063381c33e8dcaed070e425a3
#
_cell.length_a   1.000
_cell.length_b   1.000
_cell.length_c   1.000
_cell.angle_alpha   90.00
_cell.angle_beta   90.00
_cell.angle_gamma   90.00
#
_symmetry.space_group_name_H-M   'P 1'
#
loop_
_entity.id
_entity.type
_entity.pdbx_description
1 polymer ?
#
loop_
_entity_poly.entity_id
_entity_poly.type
_entity_poly.pdbx_seq_one_letter_code
_entity_poly.pdbx_strand_id
1 'polypeptide(L)'
;MITILGAGGGIGSELAKLLIDRKQPFRLVSRSPGAVPGATETVSADITDQGQTIRAVAGSRIVHLLVGLKYDHRLWAEMWPRVMANAIEACKRAQARLVFFDNVYMYGKVNGPMVEETPFSPCSKKGEIRASIANAS
;
A
#
# COMPACT_ATOMS: atom_id res chain seq x y z
N MET A 1 -10.48 -7.10 -11.35
CA MET A 1 -9.25 -7.59 -10.69
C MET A 1 -9.01 -6.77 -9.43
N ILE A 2 -8.64 -7.41 -8.32
CA ILE A 2 -8.10 -6.79 -7.11
C ILE A 2 -6.58 -6.94 -7.17
N THR A 3 -5.81 -5.89 -6.91
CA THR A 3 -4.35 -5.95 -6.89
C THR A 3 -3.80 -5.63 -5.51
N ILE A 4 -2.87 -6.44 -5.03
CA ILE A 4 -2.19 -6.28 -3.75
C ILE A 4 -0.74 -5.87 -4.02
N LEU A 5 -0.39 -4.62 -3.71
CA LEU A 5 0.98 -4.12 -3.74
C LEU A 5 1.62 -4.36 -2.37
N GLY A 6 2.66 -5.17 -2.31
CA GLY A 6 3.32 -5.58 -1.07
C GLY A 6 2.90 -6.96 -0.57
N ALA A 7 2.78 -7.91 -1.46
CA ALA A 7 2.30 -9.27 -1.22
C ALA A 7 3.08 -10.10 -0.18
N GLY A 8 4.31 -9.72 0.15
CA GLY A 8 5.17 -10.50 1.08
C GLY A 8 4.96 -10.23 2.57
N GLY A 9 4.06 -9.32 2.94
CA GLY A 9 3.78 -8.96 4.33
C GLY A 9 2.64 -9.78 4.95
N GLY A 10 2.56 -9.80 6.29
CA GLY A 10 1.51 -10.53 7.02
C GLY A 10 0.10 -10.12 6.60
N ILE A 11 -0.17 -8.82 6.47
CA ILE A 11 -1.49 -8.30 6.06
C ILE A 11 -1.83 -8.73 4.63
N GLY A 12 -0.87 -8.65 3.72
CA GLY A 12 -1.04 -9.11 2.33
C GLY A 12 -1.38 -10.60 2.24
N SER A 13 -0.74 -11.40 3.07
CA SER A 13 -0.99 -12.85 3.14
C SER A 13 -2.40 -13.16 3.66
N GLU A 14 -2.85 -12.47 4.71
CA GLU A 14 -4.20 -12.67 5.24
C GLU A 14 -5.29 -12.18 4.27
N LEU A 15 -5.07 -11.06 3.61
CA LEU A 15 -5.97 -10.58 2.56
C LEU A 15 -6.05 -11.59 1.40
N ALA A 16 -4.91 -12.14 0.98
CA ALA A 16 -4.87 -13.14 -0.08
C ALA A 16 -5.69 -14.40 0.29
N LYS A 17 -5.54 -14.92 1.51
CA LYS A 17 -6.35 -16.05 2.01
C LYS A 17 -7.85 -15.74 1.94
N LEU A 18 -8.26 -14.56 2.43
CA LEU A 18 -9.65 -14.13 2.39
C LEU A 18 -10.21 -14.06 0.96
N LEU A 19 -9.41 -13.57 0.01
CA LEU A 19 -9.81 -13.48 -1.39
C LEU A 19 -9.95 -14.85 -2.04
N ILE A 20 -9.07 -15.81 -1.68
CA ILE A 20 -9.17 -17.21 -2.10
C ILE A 20 -10.48 -17.83 -1.57
N ASP A 21 -10.75 -17.72 -0.29
CA ASP A 21 -11.94 -18.27 0.35
C ASP A 21 -13.22 -17.69 -0.27
N ARG A 22 -13.19 -16.42 -0.67
CA ARG A 22 -14.29 -15.74 -1.33
C ARG A 22 -14.31 -15.91 -2.86
N LYS A 23 -13.42 -16.70 -3.41
CA LYS A 23 -13.28 -16.95 -4.87
C LYS A 23 -13.19 -15.64 -5.68
N GLN A 24 -12.53 -14.63 -5.11
CA GLN A 24 -12.32 -13.34 -5.78
C GLN A 24 -11.01 -13.38 -6.57
N PRO A 25 -11.02 -12.98 -7.85
CA PRO A 25 -9.81 -12.91 -8.64
C PRO A 25 -8.91 -11.78 -8.15
N PHE A 26 -7.63 -12.08 -7.90
CA PHE A 26 -6.66 -11.11 -7.43
C PHE A 26 -5.26 -11.33 -8.00
N ARG A 27 -4.50 -10.26 -8.03
CA ARG A 27 -3.09 -10.18 -8.45
C ARG A 27 -2.22 -9.82 -7.26
N LEU A 28 -1.11 -10.54 -7.12
CA LEU A 28 -0.08 -10.23 -6.14
C LEU A 28 1.11 -9.54 -6.81
N VAL A 29 1.55 -8.44 -6.22
CA VAL A 29 2.68 -7.64 -6.74
C VAL A 29 3.74 -7.47 -5.66
N SER A 30 4.95 -7.88 -5.96
CA SER A 30 6.15 -7.62 -5.15
C SER A 30 7.39 -7.71 -6.04
N ARG A 31 8.56 -7.35 -5.52
CA ARG A 31 9.83 -7.47 -6.25
C ARG A 31 10.19 -8.93 -6.56
N SER A 32 9.81 -9.84 -5.68
CA SER A 32 10.04 -11.28 -5.82
C SER A 32 8.81 -12.02 -5.32
N PRO A 33 7.70 -12.00 -6.08
CA PRO A 33 6.50 -12.69 -5.68
C PRO A 33 6.76 -14.20 -5.74
N GLY A 34 6.61 -14.90 -4.61
CA GLY A 34 6.53 -16.35 -4.60
C GLY A 34 5.25 -16.82 -5.30
N ALA A 35 5.22 -18.08 -5.68
CA ALA A 35 3.97 -18.70 -6.12
C ALA A 35 3.01 -18.77 -4.92
N VAL A 36 1.86 -18.16 -5.04
CA VAL A 36 0.78 -18.23 -4.04
C VAL A 36 -0.36 -19.02 -4.67
N PRO A 37 -0.59 -20.28 -4.23
CA PRO A 37 -1.71 -21.06 -4.72
C PRO A 37 -3.03 -20.29 -4.55
N GLY A 38 -3.82 -20.21 -5.62
CA GLY A 38 -5.09 -19.48 -5.61
C GLY A 38 -5.02 -18.02 -6.05
N ALA A 39 -3.83 -17.43 -6.18
CA ALA A 39 -3.69 -16.15 -6.86
C ALA A 39 -3.99 -16.32 -8.37
N THR A 40 -4.74 -15.38 -8.93
CA THR A 40 -5.02 -15.38 -10.37
C THR A 40 -3.78 -15.03 -11.16
N GLU A 41 -2.96 -14.14 -10.62
CA GLU A 41 -1.75 -13.66 -11.26
C GLU A 41 -0.72 -13.21 -10.20
N THR A 42 0.56 -13.43 -10.48
CA THR A 42 1.67 -12.86 -9.72
C THR A 42 2.55 -12.03 -10.63
N VAL A 43 2.88 -10.81 -10.23
CA VAL A 43 3.66 -9.85 -11.02
C VAL A 43 4.88 -9.39 -10.22
N SER A 44 6.05 -9.54 -10.83
CA SER A 44 7.28 -8.93 -10.29
C SER A 44 7.33 -7.46 -10.69
N ALA A 45 7.35 -6.58 -9.70
CA ALA A 45 7.48 -5.14 -9.93
C ALA A 45 8.09 -4.44 -8.72
N ASP A 46 8.91 -3.43 -9.02
CA ASP A 46 9.36 -2.45 -8.05
C ASP A 46 8.41 -1.25 -8.08
N ILE A 47 7.65 -1.07 -7.02
CA ILE A 47 6.67 0.02 -6.93
C ILE A 47 7.29 1.40 -6.72
N THR A 48 8.60 1.50 -6.56
CA THR A 48 9.33 2.78 -6.62
C THR A 48 9.59 3.23 -8.06
N ASP A 49 9.41 2.32 -9.03
CA ASP A 49 9.40 2.61 -10.46
C ASP A 49 7.97 2.85 -10.93
N GLN A 50 7.72 4.05 -11.47
CA GLN A 50 6.38 4.45 -11.93
C GLN A 50 5.86 3.57 -13.06
N GLY A 51 6.72 3.28 -14.04
CA GLY A 51 6.32 2.47 -15.20
C GLY A 51 5.96 1.04 -14.82
N GLN A 52 6.74 0.41 -13.92
CA GLN A 52 6.43 -0.91 -13.40
C GLN A 52 5.13 -0.90 -12.59
N THR A 53 4.92 0.13 -11.74
CA THR A 53 3.69 0.26 -10.95
C THR A 53 2.46 0.39 -11.82
N ILE A 54 2.52 1.23 -12.87
CA ILE A 54 1.41 1.41 -13.82
C ILE A 54 1.07 0.09 -14.51
N ARG A 55 2.08 -0.64 -15.01
CA ARG A 55 1.85 -1.95 -15.64
C ARG A 55 1.27 -2.97 -14.68
N ALA A 56 1.77 -3.01 -13.45
CA ALA A 56 1.31 -3.94 -12.42
C ALA A 56 -0.14 -3.68 -11.97
N VAL A 57 -0.61 -2.44 -12.05
CA VAL A 57 -1.97 -2.03 -11.64
C VAL A 57 -2.97 -2.05 -12.80
N ALA A 58 -2.51 -2.14 -14.05
CA ALA A 58 -3.37 -2.12 -15.22
C ALA A 58 -4.52 -3.15 -15.13
N GLY A 59 -5.75 -2.72 -15.45
CA GLY A 59 -6.95 -3.55 -15.38
C GLY A 59 -7.46 -3.86 -13.97
N SER A 60 -6.90 -3.22 -12.96
CA SER A 60 -7.38 -3.33 -11.58
C SER A 60 -8.64 -2.51 -11.38
N ARG A 61 -9.52 -2.97 -10.48
CA ARG A 61 -10.66 -2.20 -9.98
C ARG A 61 -10.39 -1.66 -8.56
N ILE A 62 -9.65 -2.43 -7.78
CA ILE A 62 -9.24 -2.07 -6.42
C ILE A 62 -7.76 -2.40 -6.27
N VAL A 63 -7.01 -1.51 -5.68
CA VAL A 63 -5.58 -1.67 -5.40
C VAL A 63 -5.36 -1.48 -3.91
N HIS A 64 -4.86 -2.51 -3.24
CA HIS A 64 -4.44 -2.45 -1.84
C HIS A 64 -2.95 -2.15 -1.77
N LEU A 65 -2.58 -1.01 -1.20
CA LEU A 65 -1.19 -0.65 -0.92
C LEU A 65 -0.84 -1.09 0.50
N LEU A 66 -0.15 -2.24 0.62
CA LEU A 66 0.19 -2.91 1.87
C LEU A 66 1.72 -3.01 2.08
N VAL A 67 2.46 -2.20 1.38
CA VAL A 67 3.93 -2.22 1.42
C VAL A 67 4.45 -1.82 2.79
N GLY A 68 5.39 -2.63 3.33
CA GLY A 68 6.23 -2.26 4.44
C GLY A 68 7.64 -1.90 3.97
N LEU A 69 8.14 -0.74 4.36
CA LEU A 69 9.53 -0.37 4.18
C LEU A 69 10.35 -0.69 5.44
N LYS A 70 11.66 -0.93 5.27
CA LYS A 70 12.56 -1.07 6.41
C LYS A 70 12.39 0.11 7.36
N TYR A 71 12.38 -0.15 8.69
CA TYR A 71 12.09 0.84 9.72
C TYR A 71 13.23 1.85 9.91
N ASP A 72 13.40 2.72 8.92
CA ASP A 72 14.39 3.80 8.87
C ASP A 72 13.73 5.09 8.36
N HIS A 73 13.84 6.19 9.12
CA HIS A 73 13.17 7.45 8.79
C HIS A 73 13.76 8.14 7.55
N ARG A 74 15.04 7.96 7.26
CA ARG A 74 15.70 8.53 6.06
C ARG A 74 15.18 7.83 4.81
N LEU A 75 15.13 6.49 4.87
CA LEU A 75 14.55 5.68 3.82
C LEU A 75 13.07 6.01 3.62
N TRP A 76 12.33 6.22 4.69
CA TRP A 76 10.92 6.58 4.63
C TRP A 76 10.69 7.94 3.97
N ALA A 77 11.52 8.96 4.31
CA ALA A 77 11.41 10.28 3.72
C ALA A 77 11.62 10.28 2.20
N GLU A 78 12.50 9.40 1.71
CA GLU A 78 12.78 9.27 0.28
C GLU A 78 11.75 8.39 -0.44
N MET A 79 11.42 7.23 0.13
CA MET A 79 10.70 6.18 -0.58
C MET A 79 9.18 6.34 -0.51
N TRP A 80 8.62 6.75 0.63
CA TRP A 80 7.16 6.83 0.79
C TRP A 80 6.49 7.82 -0.14
N PRO A 81 6.99 9.06 -0.33
CA PRO A 81 6.39 9.98 -1.29
C PRO A 81 6.38 9.41 -2.72
N ARG A 82 7.46 8.73 -3.10
CA ARG A 82 7.58 8.10 -4.42
C ARG A 82 6.60 6.94 -4.60
N VAL A 83 6.54 6.03 -3.62
CA VAL A 83 5.61 4.89 -3.64
C VAL A 83 4.17 5.37 -3.71
N MET A 84 3.80 6.36 -2.89
CA MET A 84 2.44 6.91 -2.88
C MET A 84 2.10 7.59 -4.20
N ALA A 85 2.97 8.45 -4.73
CA ALA A 85 2.76 9.12 -6.02
C ALA A 85 2.59 8.10 -7.15
N ASN A 86 3.41 7.05 -7.20
CA ASN A 86 3.31 6.00 -8.20
C ASN A 86 2.00 5.21 -8.08
N ALA A 87 1.59 4.87 -6.85
CA ALA A 87 0.34 4.15 -6.61
C ALA A 87 -0.89 4.99 -7.01
N ILE A 88 -0.91 6.27 -6.66
CA ILE A 88 -1.99 7.20 -7.04
C ILE A 88 -2.07 7.34 -8.57
N GLU A 89 -0.94 7.60 -9.23
CA GLU A 89 -0.90 7.75 -10.69
C GLU A 89 -1.34 6.46 -11.40
N ALA A 90 -0.88 5.31 -10.95
CA ALA A 90 -1.28 4.01 -11.50
C ALA A 90 -2.78 3.75 -11.32
N CYS A 91 -3.34 4.06 -10.15
CA CYS A 91 -4.77 3.92 -9.88
C CYS A 91 -5.61 4.89 -10.73
N LYS A 92 -5.17 6.14 -10.91
CA LYS A 92 -5.84 7.10 -11.81
C LYS A 92 -5.91 6.57 -13.23
N ARG A 93 -4.81 6.06 -13.78
CA ARG A 93 -4.77 5.50 -15.14
C ARG A 93 -5.64 4.25 -15.30
N ALA A 94 -5.68 3.40 -14.27
CA ALA A 94 -6.50 2.20 -14.26
C ALA A 94 -7.96 2.46 -13.90
N GLN A 95 -8.34 3.67 -13.51
CA GLN A 95 -9.64 4.02 -12.91
C GLN A 95 -9.96 3.12 -11.70
N ALA A 96 -8.94 2.75 -10.94
CA ALA A 96 -9.02 1.88 -9.77
C ALA A 96 -9.15 2.68 -8.48
N ARG A 97 -9.85 2.10 -7.50
CA ARG A 97 -9.87 2.62 -6.13
C ARG A 97 -8.57 2.21 -5.43
N LEU A 98 -7.85 3.17 -4.87
CA LEU A 98 -6.72 2.91 -3.96
C LEU A 98 -7.23 2.72 -2.54
N VAL A 99 -6.77 1.65 -1.90
CA VAL A 99 -6.95 1.37 -0.46
C VAL A 99 -5.56 1.31 0.15
N PHE A 100 -5.21 2.34 0.91
CA PHE A 100 -3.93 2.42 1.61
C PHE A 100 -4.08 1.94 3.05
N PHE A 101 -3.31 0.92 3.43
CA PHE A 101 -3.24 0.46 4.80
C PHE A 101 -2.11 1.20 5.51
N ASP A 102 -2.48 2.23 6.24
CA ASP A 102 -1.55 3.09 6.95
C ASP A 102 -1.35 2.64 8.41
N ASN A 103 -0.42 3.27 9.11
CA ASN A 103 -0.22 3.15 10.54
C ASN A 103 -0.75 4.42 11.25
N VAL A 104 -0.59 4.48 12.57
CA VAL A 104 -1.14 5.56 13.38
C VAL A 104 -0.11 6.62 13.79
N TYR A 105 1.07 6.61 13.20
CA TYR A 105 2.15 7.53 13.63
C TYR A 105 1.86 8.99 13.37
N MET A 106 1.00 9.31 12.39
CA MET A 106 0.57 10.66 12.09
C MET A 106 -0.21 11.32 13.24
N TYR A 107 -0.88 10.55 14.08
CA TYR A 107 -1.65 11.10 15.19
C TYR A 107 -0.79 11.56 16.37
N GLY A 108 0.44 11.02 16.54
CA GLY A 108 1.32 11.35 17.64
C GLY A 108 0.78 10.87 18.99
N LYS A 109 0.89 11.71 20.00
CA LYS A 109 0.36 11.42 21.35
C LYS A 109 -1.08 11.91 21.45
N VAL A 110 -2.01 10.99 21.65
CA VAL A 110 -3.44 11.28 21.75
C VAL A 110 -3.91 11.02 23.19
N ASN A 111 -4.71 11.93 23.73
CA ASN A 111 -5.39 11.73 25.00
C ASN A 111 -6.76 11.10 24.73
N GLY A 112 -6.88 9.79 24.99
CA GLY A 112 -8.09 9.01 24.76
C GLY A 112 -8.03 8.13 23.51
N PRO A 113 -9.17 7.60 23.05
CA PRO A 113 -9.23 6.76 21.86
C PRO A 113 -8.90 7.55 20.60
N MET A 114 -8.18 6.92 19.67
CA MET A 114 -8.02 7.43 18.31
C MET A 114 -9.28 7.12 17.51
N VAL A 115 -9.82 8.14 16.87
CA VAL A 115 -10.98 8.03 15.97
C VAL A 115 -10.63 8.67 14.62
N GLU A 116 -11.47 8.50 13.63
CA GLU A 116 -11.20 8.98 12.26
C GLU A 116 -11.03 10.50 12.19
N GLU A 117 -11.73 11.23 13.04
CA GLU A 117 -11.64 12.71 13.14
C GLU A 117 -10.47 13.21 14.00
N THR A 118 -9.69 12.29 14.61
CA THR A 118 -8.53 12.70 15.41
C THR A 118 -7.54 13.47 14.53
N PRO A 119 -7.18 14.72 14.88
CA PRO A 119 -6.28 15.51 14.06
C PRO A 119 -4.86 14.93 14.05
N PHE A 120 -4.18 15.06 12.92
CA PHE A 120 -2.77 14.69 12.83
C PHE A 120 -1.91 15.64 13.66
N SER A 121 -1.17 15.08 14.60
CA SER A 121 -0.23 15.80 15.48
C SER A 121 1.05 14.98 15.67
N PRO A 122 1.82 14.78 14.58
CA PRO A 122 2.98 13.90 14.62
C PRO A 122 4.03 14.39 15.60
N CYS A 123 4.58 13.50 16.41
CA CYS A 123 5.63 13.76 17.37
C CYS A 123 6.96 13.09 17.02
N SER A 124 7.09 12.61 15.77
CA SER A 124 8.29 11.95 15.27
C SER A 124 8.46 12.22 13.76
N LYS A 125 9.70 12.13 13.27
CA LYS A 125 10.00 12.24 11.83
C LYS A 125 9.20 11.24 10.98
N LYS A 126 8.99 10.03 11.47
CA LYS A 126 8.14 9.03 10.79
C LYS A 126 6.68 9.43 10.77
N GLY A 127 6.18 10.01 11.86
CA GLY A 127 4.81 10.55 11.93
C GLY A 127 4.60 11.69 10.96
N GLU A 128 5.57 12.61 10.82
CA GLU A 128 5.51 13.72 9.85
C GLU A 128 5.44 13.19 8.41
N ILE A 129 6.27 12.19 8.08
CA ILE A 129 6.22 11.55 6.76
C ILE A 129 4.84 10.91 6.52
N ARG A 130 4.30 10.20 7.51
CA ARG A 130 2.97 9.58 7.39
C ARG A 130 1.85 10.59 7.23
N ALA A 131 1.86 11.67 8.00
CA ALA A 131 0.91 12.76 7.85
C ALA A 131 0.96 13.37 6.43
N SER A 132 2.16 13.57 5.90
CA SER A 132 2.34 14.10 4.54
C SER A 132 1.75 13.18 3.46
N ILE A 133 1.99 11.87 3.53
CA ILE A 133 1.47 10.94 2.51
C ILE A 133 -0.03 10.68 2.67
N ALA A 134 -0.56 10.67 3.89
CA ALA A 134 -2.00 10.55 4.13
C ALA A 134 -2.79 11.73 3.55
N ASN A 135 -2.23 12.94 3.60
CA ASN A 135 -2.84 14.13 2.99
C ASN A 135 -2.73 14.15 1.46
N ALA A 136 -1.89 13.32 0.87
CA ALA A 136 -1.70 13.23 -0.59
C ALA A 136 -2.55 12.14 -1.25
N SER A 137 -3.15 11.24 -0.46
CA SER A 137 -3.90 10.04 -0.93
C SER A 137 -5.42 10.26 -1.16
#